data_e0f43c6da290926b59d107a69bab8588
#
_entry.id   e0f43c6da290926b59d107a69bab8588
#
_cell.length_a   1.000
_cell.length_b   1.000
_cell.length_c   1.000
_cell.angle_alpha   90.00
_cell.angle_beta   90.00
_cell.angle_gamma   90.00
#
_symmetry.space_group_name_H-M   'P 1'
#
loop_
_entity.id
_entity.type
_entity.pdbx_description
1 polymer ?
#
loop_
_entity_poly.entity_id
_entity_poly.type
_entity_poly.pdbx_seq_one_letter_code
_entity_poly.pdbx_strand_id
1 'polypeptide(L)'
;MRNDAAASVADEPAPVPGAGRRADTNLRSVATALQLLRELANADAPLGVTEAARRLGVAPSTAHRLLSTMVAAGFAMRSPAGRGYRRGPELVRMFGRRPVQLVLLRDAAHPVLERVTRETGETAHLSILEGLDVVGIDHVESAAPLVFRHPIGSRVPAHATAVGHALLAFSPEAAEVLIEEGLARLTDSTVPTGAALRRSLADVRRRGYAVNNRQWHAETAGAAAPIIDRSGEAVAALGISGPASRIGRREILDRLGRIARAAAAEIAARLPDSMESAHG
;
A
#
# COMPACT_ATOMS: atom_id res chain seq x y z
N MET A 1 -40.65 17.35 15.20
CA MET A 1 -39.99 16.61 16.29
C MET A 1 -39.19 15.49 15.65
N ARG A 2 -37.88 15.74 15.61
CA ARG A 2 -36.74 14.84 16.00
C ARG A 2 -36.71 13.49 15.30
N ASN A 3 -35.65 13.04 14.66
CA ASN A 3 -34.27 13.04 15.17
C ASN A 3 -33.27 12.81 14.05
N ASP A 4 -32.21 13.60 14.05
CA ASP A 4 -30.90 13.31 13.47
C ASP A 4 -30.29 12.05 14.09
N ALA A 5 -29.61 11.26 13.29
CA ALA A 5 -28.39 10.55 13.68
C ALA A 5 -27.70 10.00 12.45
N ALA A 6 -26.91 10.84 11.79
CA ALA A 6 -25.81 10.35 10.97
C ALA A 6 -24.69 9.96 11.93
N ALA A 7 -24.58 8.66 12.27
CA ALA A 7 -23.45 8.13 13.01
C ALA A 7 -22.27 7.97 12.06
N SER A 8 -21.32 8.88 12.15
CA SER A 8 -19.97 8.74 11.66
C SER A 8 -19.28 7.65 12.48
N VAL A 9 -19.25 6.43 11.98
CA VAL A 9 -18.35 5.40 12.50
C VAL A 9 -16.99 5.59 11.84
N ALA A 10 -16.13 6.34 12.52
CA ALA A 10 -14.70 6.27 12.28
C ALA A 10 -14.24 4.92 12.83
N ASP A 11 -14.18 3.92 11.96
CA ASP A 11 -13.66 2.59 12.29
C ASP A 11 -12.13 2.67 12.27
N GLU A 12 -11.53 2.67 13.47
CA GLU A 12 -10.11 2.38 13.64
C GLU A 12 -9.83 1.00 13.05
N PRO A 13 -8.78 0.83 12.25
CA PRO A 13 -8.43 -0.49 11.72
C PRO A 13 -8.16 -1.44 12.89
N ALA A 14 -8.94 -2.50 12.99
CA ALA A 14 -8.76 -3.55 13.97
C ALA A 14 -7.31 -4.07 13.95
N PRO A 15 -6.67 -4.30 15.10
CA PRO A 15 -5.31 -4.82 15.17
C PRO A 15 -5.26 -6.20 14.50
N VAL A 16 -4.31 -6.38 13.59
CA VAL A 16 -4.05 -7.62 12.89
C VAL A 16 -3.76 -8.73 13.93
N PRO A 17 -4.55 -9.80 14.02
CA PRO A 17 -4.23 -10.92 14.93
C PRO A 17 -3.07 -11.71 14.32
N GLY A 18 -1.91 -11.68 14.96
CA GLY A 18 -0.75 -12.45 14.51
C GLY A 18 0.59 -12.02 15.10
N ALA A 19 0.68 -10.88 15.78
CA ALA A 19 1.91 -10.41 16.44
C ALA A 19 2.07 -10.95 17.87
N GLY A 20 1.58 -12.15 18.14
CA GLY A 20 1.72 -12.80 19.44
C GLY A 20 2.94 -13.71 19.51
N ARG A 21 3.94 -13.33 20.34
CA ARG A 21 5.05 -14.14 20.87
C ARG A 21 6.37 -14.23 20.10
N ARG A 22 6.86 -13.12 19.54
CA ARG A 22 8.31 -12.95 19.30
C ARG A 22 8.85 -11.60 19.80
N ALA A 23 8.22 -10.99 20.79
CA ALA A 23 8.54 -9.63 21.26
C ALA A 23 9.59 -9.54 22.37
N ASP A 24 10.19 -10.63 22.83
CA ASP A 24 11.10 -10.61 24.00
C ASP A 24 12.59 -10.48 23.67
N THR A 25 12.97 -10.38 22.41
CA THR A 25 14.38 -10.17 21.99
C THR A 25 14.65 -8.81 21.35
N ASN A 26 13.66 -7.96 21.19
CA ASN A 26 13.85 -6.64 20.57
C ASN A 26 14.43 -5.64 21.57
N LEU A 27 15.60 -5.08 21.27
CA LEU A 27 16.17 -3.96 22.02
C LEU A 27 15.19 -2.78 21.97
N ARG A 28 14.55 -2.46 23.09
CA ARG A 28 13.53 -1.39 23.19
C ARG A 28 14.01 -0.05 22.61
N SER A 29 15.29 0.28 22.81
CA SER A 29 15.90 1.50 22.26
C SER A 29 15.95 1.50 20.73
N VAL A 30 16.25 0.34 20.11
CA VAL A 30 16.27 0.20 18.65
C VAL A 30 14.86 0.31 18.08
N ALA A 31 13.88 -0.36 18.68
CA ALA A 31 12.47 -0.26 18.26
C ALA A 31 11.97 1.20 18.32
N THR A 32 12.27 1.92 19.41
CA THR A 32 11.90 3.33 19.56
C THR A 32 12.60 4.23 18.54
N ALA A 33 13.88 3.95 18.23
CA ALA A 33 14.61 4.70 17.21
C ALA A 33 14.02 4.49 15.81
N LEU A 34 13.67 3.26 15.44
CA LEU A 34 13.00 2.94 14.17
C LEU A 34 11.62 3.58 14.07
N GLN A 35 10.86 3.63 15.16
CA GLN A 35 9.59 4.33 15.21
C GLN A 35 9.78 5.84 15.00
N LEU A 36 10.78 6.46 15.66
CA LEU A 36 11.11 7.87 15.44
C LEU A 36 11.53 8.16 13.98
N LEU A 37 12.26 7.24 13.37
CA LEU A 37 12.65 7.34 11.96
C LEU A 37 11.41 7.38 11.05
N ARG A 38 10.42 6.54 11.31
CA ARG A 38 9.13 6.54 10.59
C ARG A 38 8.38 7.85 10.78
N GLU A 39 8.33 8.37 12.01
CA GLU A 39 7.70 9.67 12.29
C GLU A 39 8.37 10.80 11.51
N LEU A 40 9.70 10.83 11.46
CA LEU A 40 10.46 11.81 10.68
C LEU A 40 10.23 11.65 9.16
N ALA A 41 10.17 10.41 8.67
CA ALA A 41 9.95 10.12 7.26
C ALA A 41 8.57 10.56 6.77
N ASN A 42 7.54 10.52 7.65
CA ASN A 42 6.16 10.86 7.32
C ASN A 42 5.76 12.28 7.73
N ALA A 43 6.66 13.05 8.35
CA ALA A 43 6.34 14.40 8.82
C ALA A 43 6.35 15.42 7.67
N ASP A 44 5.24 16.11 7.45
CA ASP A 44 5.13 17.24 6.50
C ASP A 44 5.70 18.55 7.07
N ALA A 45 5.78 18.65 8.40
CA ALA A 45 6.32 19.79 9.13
C ALA A 45 7.47 19.36 10.07
N PRO A 46 8.33 20.30 10.52
CA PRO A 46 9.38 19.98 11.47
C PRO A 46 8.85 19.37 12.76
N LEU A 47 9.35 18.20 13.15
CA LEU A 47 8.95 17.47 14.36
C LEU A 47 9.68 18.02 15.58
N GLY A 48 8.93 18.58 16.53
CA GLY A 48 9.49 19.07 17.81
C GLY A 48 9.79 17.93 18.78
N VAL A 49 10.72 18.14 19.73
CA VAL A 49 11.11 17.13 20.74
C VAL A 49 9.91 16.67 21.57
N THR A 50 9.06 17.60 22.04
CA THR A 50 7.89 17.29 22.86
C THR A 50 6.87 16.46 22.09
N GLU A 51 6.63 16.78 20.84
CA GLU A 51 5.72 16.03 19.98
C GLU A 51 6.28 14.64 19.65
N ALA A 52 7.57 14.54 19.34
CA ALA A 52 8.24 13.24 19.17
C ALA A 52 8.12 12.37 20.43
N ALA A 53 8.36 12.95 21.61
CA ALA A 53 8.23 12.26 22.89
C ALA A 53 6.81 11.71 23.11
N ARG A 54 5.79 12.54 22.82
CA ARG A 54 4.38 12.18 22.93
C ARG A 54 4.02 11.01 22.00
N ARG A 55 4.41 11.09 20.72
CA ARG A 55 4.11 10.04 19.71
C ARG A 55 4.81 8.72 20.03
N LEU A 56 6.01 8.78 20.59
CA LEU A 56 6.81 7.61 20.96
C LEU A 56 6.46 7.03 22.33
N GLY A 57 5.67 7.73 23.15
CA GLY A 57 5.40 7.33 24.54
C GLY A 57 6.65 7.32 25.44
N VAL A 58 7.62 8.23 25.20
CA VAL A 58 8.88 8.31 25.96
C VAL A 58 9.07 9.68 26.61
N ALA A 59 10.01 9.75 27.57
CA ALA A 59 10.37 11.04 28.15
C ALA A 59 11.00 11.99 27.12
N PRO A 60 10.79 13.34 27.21
CA PRO A 60 11.39 14.31 26.30
C PRO A 60 12.92 14.23 26.19
N SER A 61 13.60 13.90 27.29
CA SER A 61 15.05 13.67 27.33
C SER A 61 15.47 12.49 26.46
N THR A 62 14.68 11.41 26.45
CA THR A 62 14.91 10.23 25.58
C THR A 62 14.69 10.57 24.11
N ALA A 63 13.59 11.26 23.79
CA ALA A 63 13.33 11.71 22.43
C ALA A 63 14.44 12.66 21.91
N HIS A 64 14.91 13.59 22.76
CA HIS A 64 16.02 14.48 22.43
C HIS A 64 17.31 13.71 22.15
N ARG A 65 17.66 12.72 22.97
CA ARG A 65 18.87 11.88 22.76
C ARG A 65 18.76 11.11 21.43
N LEU A 66 17.62 10.50 21.15
CA LEU A 66 17.39 9.79 19.90
C LEU A 66 17.51 10.72 18.69
N LEU A 67 16.87 11.90 18.73
CA LEU A 67 16.97 12.90 17.67
C LEU A 67 18.42 13.40 17.47
N SER A 68 19.15 13.62 18.55
CA SER A 68 20.57 14.03 18.49
C SER A 68 21.44 12.94 17.87
N THR A 69 21.20 11.66 18.21
CA THR A 69 21.89 10.52 17.59
C THR A 69 21.56 10.43 16.10
N MET A 70 20.30 10.62 15.72
CA MET A 70 19.89 10.63 14.32
C MET A 70 20.50 11.79 13.54
N VAL A 71 20.69 12.96 14.16
CA VAL A 71 21.39 14.08 13.54
C VAL A 71 22.85 13.74 13.31
N ALA A 72 23.53 13.17 14.32
CA ALA A 72 24.91 12.75 14.21
C ALA A 72 25.12 11.67 13.12
N ALA A 73 24.13 10.79 12.94
CA ALA A 73 24.14 9.75 11.90
C ALA A 73 23.59 10.23 10.53
N GLY A 74 23.19 11.51 10.40
CA GLY A 74 22.68 12.08 9.15
C GLY A 74 21.22 11.72 8.81
N PHE A 75 20.50 10.97 9.65
CA PHE A 75 19.11 10.59 9.42
C PHE A 75 18.13 11.71 9.75
N ALA A 76 18.49 12.64 10.61
CA ALA A 76 17.73 13.84 10.91
C ALA A 76 18.60 15.09 10.68
N MET A 77 17.96 16.24 10.51
CA MET A 77 18.61 17.55 10.52
C MET A 77 17.76 18.55 11.29
N ARG A 78 18.37 19.55 11.89
CA ARG A 78 17.63 20.66 12.52
C ARG A 78 16.96 21.51 11.45
N SER A 79 15.74 21.93 11.72
CA SER A 79 15.04 22.84 10.80
C SER A 79 15.76 24.20 10.75
N PRO A 80 16.01 24.76 9.55
CA PRO A 80 16.59 26.11 9.41
C PRO A 80 15.77 27.21 10.11
N ALA A 81 14.47 27.01 10.28
CA ALA A 81 13.60 27.92 11.01
C ALA A 81 13.74 27.81 12.54
N GLY A 82 14.73 27.10 13.07
CA GLY A 82 15.09 27.04 14.47
C GLY A 82 14.23 26.19 15.39
N ARG A 83 13.11 25.63 14.91
CA ARG A 83 12.22 24.80 15.72
C ARG A 83 11.99 23.44 15.07
N GLY A 84 12.43 22.37 15.75
CA GLY A 84 12.18 20.98 15.36
C GLY A 84 13.23 20.37 14.43
N TYR A 85 12.95 19.13 14.03
CA TYR A 85 13.80 18.27 13.24
C TYR A 85 13.09 17.87 11.95
N ARG A 86 13.86 17.69 10.88
CA ARG A 86 13.41 17.24 9.56
C ARG A 86 14.21 16.03 9.10
N ARG A 87 13.79 15.44 8.03
CA ARG A 87 14.51 14.38 7.32
C ARG A 87 15.93 14.82 7.04
N GLY A 88 16.92 14.02 7.43
CA GLY A 88 18.31 14.26 7.16
C GLY A 88 18.75 13.69 5.80
N PRO A 89 19.97 14.07 5.33
CA PRO A 89 20.48 13.68 4.02
C PRO A 89 20.60 12.15 3.84
N GLU A 90 20.88 11.39 4.90
CA GLU A 90 20.94 9.93 4.81
C GLU A 90 19.56 9.31 4.51
N LEU A 91 18.49 9.82 5.12
CA LEU A 91 17.14 9.42 4.76
C LEU A 91 16.84 9.71 3.29
N VAL A 92 17.18 10.92 2.84
CA VAL A 92 16.97 11.31 1.44
C VAL A 92 17.79 10.41 0.51
N ARG A 93 19.03 10.08 0.86
CA ARG A 93 19.89 9.19 0.08
C ARG A 93 19.37 7.76 0.01
N MET A 94 18.91 7.21 1.14
CA MET A 94 18.37 5.84 1.21
C MET A 94 17.05 5.68 0.41
N PHE A 95 16.23 6.72 0.41
CA PHE A 95 14.98 6.74 -0.36
C PHE A 95 15.13 7.38 -1.76
N GLY A 96 16.32 7.82 -2.13
CA GLY A 96 16.60 8.82 -3.16
C GLY A 96 16.17 8.52 -4.60
N ARG A 97 15.87 7.25 -4.97
CA ARG A 97 15.30 6.92 -6.28
C ARG A 97 13.84 6.53 -6.21
N ARG A 98 13.41 5.83 -5.17
CA ARG A 98 12.02 5.39 -5.00
C ARG A 98 10.99 6.53 -4.99
N PRO A 99 11.22 7.68 -4.29
CA PRO A 99 10.26 8.78 -4.32
C PRO A 99 10.06 9.36 -5.73
N VAL A 100 11.12 9.49 -6.51
CA VAL A 100 11.03 10.01 -7.88
C VAL A 100 10.26 9.03 -8.78
N GLN A 101 10.54 7.75 -8.70
CA GLN A 101 9.80 6.72 -9.44
C GLN A 101 8.32 6.68 -9.04
N LEU A 102 8.00 6.80 -7.75
CA LEU A 102 6.62 6.85 -7.28
C LEU A 102 5.89 8.11 -7.77
N VAL A 103 6.56 9.26 -7.81
CA VAL A 103 5.98 10.50 -8.37
C VAL A 103 5.70 10.32 -9.86
N LEU A 104 6.66 9.85 -10.64
CA LEU A 104 6.48 9.61 -12.08
C LEU A 104 5.37 8.59 -12.36
N LEU A 105 5.30 7.54 -11.55
CA LEU A 105 4.27 6.52 -11.65
C LEU A 105 2.87 7.10 -11.34
N ARG A 106 2.74 7.91 -10.29
CA ARG A 106 1.50 8.61 -9.95
C ARG A 106 1.08 9.58 -11.06
N ASP A 107 2.00 10.41 -11.54
CA ASP A 107 1.71 11.40 -12.59
C ASP A 107 1.23 10.72 -13.88
N ALA A 108 1.83 9.58 -14.24
CA ALA A 108 1.40 8.79 -15.39
C ALA A 108 0.03 8.12 -15.17
N ALA A 109 -0.24 7.65 -13.93
CA ALA A 109 -1.41 6.86 -13.61
C ALA A 109 -2.65 7.71 -13.29
N HIS A 110 -2.51 8.85 -12.59
CA HIS A 110 -3.64 9.61 -12.07
C HIS A 110 -4.72 9.96 -13.11
N PRO A 111 -4.38 10.47 -14.30
CA PRO A 111 -5.40 10.76 -15.34
C PRO A 111 -6.13 9.50 -15.83
N VAL A 112 -5.44 8.34 -15.78
CA VAL A 112 -6.03 7.05 -16.16
C VAL A 112 -6.98 6.57 -15.07
N LEU A 113 -6.61 6.74 -13.79
CA LEU A 113 -7.49 6.43 -12.65
C LEU A 113 -8.79 7.25 -12.72
N GLU A 114 -8.70 8.55 -12.99
CA GLU A 114 -9.89 9.42 -13.18
C GLU A 114 -10.82 8.91 -14.28
N ARG A 115 -10.23 8.55 -15.43
CA ARG A 115 -11.00 7.99 -16.54
C ARG A 115 -11.66 6.68 -16.17
N VAL A 116 -10.92 5.75 -15.55
CA VAL A 116 -11.43 4.44 -15.13
C VAL A 116 -12.55 4.59 -14.09
N THR A 117 -12.39 5.47 -13.11
CA THR A 117 -13.45 5.74 -12.11
C THR A 117 -14.70 6.29 -12.78
N ARG A 118 -14.58 7.21 -13.72
CA ARG A 118 -15.71 7.76 -14.48
C ARG A 118 -16.40 6.72 -15.36
N GLU A 119 -15.63 5.85 -16.01
CA GLU A 119 -16.15 4.79 -16.88
C GLU A 119 -16.88 3.68 -16.11
N THR A 120 -16.34 3.30 -14.95
CA THR A 120 -16.84 2.17 -14.18
C THR A 120 -17.84 2.55 -13.08
N GLY A 121 -17.79 3.81 -12.60
CA GLY A 121 -18.51 4.26 -11.42
C GLY A 121 -17.92 3.74 -10.11
N GLU A 122 -16.79 3.04 -10.15
CA GLU A 122 -16.13 2.43 -8.99
C GLU A 122 -14.80 3.12 -8.66
N THR A 123 -14.30 2.94 -7.44
CA THR A 123 -13.00 3.48 -7.03
C THR A 123 -11.87 2.81 -7.80
N ALA A 124 -11.05 3.62 -8.49
CA ALA A 124 -9.80 3.17 -9.09
C ALA A 124 -8.61 3.56 -8.21
N HIS A 125 -7.65 2.68 -8.05
CA HIS A 125 -6.50 2.91 -7.19
C HIS A 125 -5.22 2.31 -7.76
N LEU A 126 -4.08 2.87 -7.35
CA LEU A 126 -2.74 2.44 -7.71
C LEU A 126 -2.03 1.93 -6.46
N SER A 127 -1.41 0.77 -6.57
CA SER A 127 -0.70 0.15 -5.44
C SER A 127 0.60 -0.50 -5.89
N ILE A 128 1.57 -0.58 -4.97
CA ILE A 128 2.85 -1.27 -5.13
C ILE A 128 2.98 -2.42 -4.14
N LEU A 129 3.90 -3.34 -4.40
CA LEU A 129 4.28 -4.39 -3.46
C LEU A 129 5.41 -3.88 -2.56
N GLU A 130 5.25 -3.98 -1.24
CA GLU A 130 6.28 -3.70 -0.25
C GLU A 130 6.38 -4.86 0.75
N GLY A 131 7.41 -5.68 0.61
CA GLY A 131 7.50 -6.95 1.33
C GLY A 131 6.36 -7.87 0.93
N LEU A 132 5.52 -8.26 1.88
CA LEU A 132 4.38 -9.15 1.67
C LEU A 132 3.02 -8.43 1.63
N ASP A 133 3.06 -7.09 1.70
CA ASP A 133 1.88 -6.23 1.66
C ASP A 133 1.80 -5.43 0.36
N VAL A 134 0.60 -5.06 -0.01
CA VAL A 134 0.39 -3.99 -0.98
C VAL A 134 0.17 -2.67 -0.27
N VAL A 135 0.75 -1.60 -0.82
CA VAL A 135 0.64 -0.23 -0.32
C VAL A 135 -0.04 0.63 -1.37
N GLY A 136 -1.11 1.30 -0.97
CA GLY A 136 -1.80 2.27 -1.82
C GLY A 136 -0.95 3.53 -2.00
N ILE A 137 -0.73 3.95 -3.24
CA ILE A 137 0.06 5.15 -3.56
C ILE A 137 -0.74 6.24 -4.26
N ASP A 138 -1.89 5.90 -4.87
CA ASP A 138 -2.83 6.86 -5.44
C ASP A 138 -4.23 6.25 -5.57
N HIS A 139 -5.28 7.07 -5.62
CA HIS A 139 -6.64 6.62 -5.89
C HIS A 139 -7.52 7.77 -6.39
N VAL A 140 -8.60 7.41 -7.07
CA VAL A 140 -9.72 8.28 -7.38
C VAL A 140 -11.00 7.61 -6.87
N GLU A 141 -11.66 8.25 -5.91
CA GLU A 141 -12.85 7.70 -5.27
C GLU A 141 -14.08 7.75 -6.19
N SER A 142 -14.89 6.71 -6.11
CA SER A 142 -16.23 6.69 -6.71
C SER A 142 -17.11 7.78 -6.11
N ALA A 143 -17.97 8.39 -6.92
CA ALA A 143 -19.00 9.32 -6.45
C ALA A 143 -20.26 8.59 -5.89
N ALA A 144 -20.26 7.26 -5.84
CA ALA A 144 -21.37 6.48 -5.32
C ALA A 144 -21.55 6.69 -3.80
N PRO A 145 -22.79 6.59 -3.27
CA PRO A 145 -23.05 6.77 -1.84
C PRO A 145 -22.31 5.77 -0.94
N LEU A 146 -22.06 4.55 -1.43
CA LEU A 146 -21.30 3.52 -0.75
C LEU A 146 -20.01 3.26 -1.52
N VAL A 147 -18.88 3.64 -0.93
CA VAL A 147 -17.54 3.47 -1.49
C VAL A 147 -16.65 2.71 -0.52
N PHE A 148 -15.70 1.97 -1.07
CA PHE A 148 -14.63 1.40 -0.31
C PHE A 148 -13.40 2.32 -0.42
N ARG A 149 -12.90 2.79 0.73
CA ARG A 149 -11.76 3.73 0.76
C ARG A 149 -10.44 2.98 0.87
N HIS A 150 -9.49 3.40 0.06
CA HIS A 150 -8.09 2.97 0.09
C HIS A 150 -7.20 4.16 0.42
N PRO A 151 -7.00 4.50 1.71
CA PRO A 151 -6.13 5.62 2.06
C PRO A 151 -4.73 5.43 1.50
N ILE A 152 -4.12 6.49 0.99
CA ILE A 152 -2.72 6.46 0.56
C ILE A 152 -1.84 6.07 1.75
N GLY A 153 -0.90 5.12 1.52
CA GLY A 153 -0.06 4.55 2.56
C GLY A 153 -0.71 3.41 3.36
N SER A 154 -1.99 3.07 3.11
CA SER A 154 -2.60 1.89 3.72
C SER A 154 -1.91 0.62 3.25
N ARG A 155 -1.73 -0.33 4.17
CA ARG A 155 -1.09 -1.62 3.91
C ARG A 155 -2.13 -2.72 4.07
N VAL A 156 -2.19 -3.61 3.10
CA VAL A 156 -3.07 -4.77 3.13
C VAL A 156 -2.34 -6.02 2.64
N PRO A 157 -2.64 -7.22 3.18
CA PRO A 157 -1.96 -8.45 2.80
C PRO A 157 -2.11 -8.75 1.30
N ALA A 158 -0.99 -8.99 0.60
CA ALA A 158 -1.00 -9.19 -0.84
C ALA A 158 -1.79 -10.44 -1.27
N HIS A 159 -1.75 -11.53 -0.48
CA HIS A 159 -2.46 -12.77 -0.81
C HIS A 159 -3.99 -12.67 -0.79
N ALA A 160 -4.53 -11.62 -0.20
CA ALA A 160 -5.98 -11.48 -0.02
C ALA A 160 -6.59 -10.39 -0.92
N THR A 161 -5.83 -9.76 -1.81
CA THR A 161 -6.31 -8.66 -2.65
C THR A 161 -6.08 -8.90 -4.14
N ALA A 162 -6.92 -8.29 -5.00
CA ALA A 162 -6.72 -8.37 -6.44
C ALA A 162 -5.39 -7.72 -6.87
N VAL A 163 -5.06 -6.55 -6.32
CA VAL A 163 -3.78 -5.87 -6.61
C VAL A 163 -2.58 -6.70 -6.15
N GLY A 164 -2.69 -7.35 -4.99
CA GLY A 164 -1.64 -8.24 -4.50
C GLY A 164 -1.44 -9.46 -5.40
N HIS A 165 -2.51 -10.12 -5.83
CA HIS A 165 -2.40 -11.22 -6.80
C HIS A 165 -1.82 -10.76 -8.14
N ALA A 166 -2.18 -9.55 -8.61
CA ALA A 166 -1.62 -8.98 -9.83
C ALA A 166 -0.10 -8.76 -9.72
N LEU A 167 0.39 -8.27 -8.58
CA LEU A 167 1.82 -8.04 -8.33
C LEU A 167 2.58 -9.35 -8.06
N LEU A 168 2.07 -10.21 -7.17
CA LEU A 168 2.69 -11.50 -6.85
C LEU A 168 2.81 -12.43 -8.05
N ALA A 169 1.93 -12.30 -9.05
CA ALA A 169 2.02 -13.08 -10.27
C ALA A 169 3.32 -12.85 -11.05
N PHE A 170 3.95 -11.68 -10.85
CA PHE A 170 5.21 -11.28 -11.49
C PHE A 170 6.37 -11.10 -10.49
N SER A 171 6.19 -11.56 -9.25
CA SER A 171 7.19 -11.53 -8.19
C SER A 171 7.24 -12.91 -7.51
N PRO A 172 7.80 -13.92 -8.18
CA PRO A 172 7.75 -15.33 -7.71
C PRO A 172 8.43 -15.51 -6.35
N GLU A 173 9.53 -14.81 -6.09
CA GLU A 173 10.24 -14.88 -4.81
C GLU A 173 9.34 -14.37 -3.67
N ALA A 174 8.69 -13.24 -3.85
CA ALA A 174 7.78 -12.70 -2.85
C ALA A 174 6.56 -13.61 -2.62
N ALA A 175 6.07 -14.26 -3.67
CA ALA A 175 4.97 -15.22 -3.56
C ALA A 175 5.36 -16.45 -2.74
N GLU A 176 6.57 -17.00 -2.93
CA GLU A 176 7.05 -18.15 -2.16
C GLU A 176 7.33 -17.79 -0.69
N VAL A 177 7.99 -16.65 -0.43
CA VAL A 177 8.19 -16.17 0.96
C VAL A 177 6.84 -16.00 1.67
N LEU A 178 5.84 -15.43 1.00
CA LEU A 178 4.50 -15.27 1.57
C LEU A 178 3.83 -16.62 1.88
N ILE A 179 4.03 -17.63 1.05
CA ILE A 179 3.51 -18.99 1.27
C ILE A 179 4.21 -19.66 2.46
N GLU A 180 5.52 -19.48 2.60
CA GLU A 180 6.32 -20.01 3.72
C GLU A 180 5.97 -19.36 5.05
N GLU A 181 5.71 -18.04 5.07
CA GLU A 181 5.27 -17.33 6.28
C GLU A 181 3.83 -17.68 6.69
N GLY A 182 3.03 -18.18 5.76
CA GLY A 182 1.65 -18.61 5.98
C GLY A 182 0.63 -17.58 5.54
N LEU A 183 -0.48 -18.09 5.01
CA LEU A 183 -1.58 -17.27 4.49
C LEU A 183 -2.63 -17.06 5.59
N ALA A 184 -2.71 -15.85 6.12
CA ALA A 184 -3.73 -15.51 7.12
C ALA A 184 -5.14 -15.62 6.50
N ARG A 185 -6.04 -16.33 7.17
CA ARG A 185 -7.44 -16.40 6.77
C ARG A 185 -8.17 -15.17 7.29
N LEU A 186 -8.56 -14.27 6.40
CA LEU A 186 -9.26 -13.02 6.73
C LEU A 186 -10.77 -13.17 6.58
N THR A 187 -11.20 -13.99 5.63
CA THR A 187 -12.62 -14.34 5.39
C THR A 187 -12.72 -15.80 4.98
N ASP A 188 -13.94 -16.29 4.83
CA ASP A 188 -14.18 -17.64 4.29
C ASP A 188 -13.78 -17.79 2.81
N SER A 189 -13.66 -16.68 2.09
CA SER A 189 -13.26 -16.62 0.68
C SER A 189 -11.74 -16.41 0.49
N THR A 190 -10.99 -16.15 1.54
CA THR A 190 -9.52 -15.98 1.45
C THR A 190 -8.88 -17.25 0.90
N VAL A 191 -7.88 -17.11 0.03
CA VAL A 191 -7.13 -18.22 -0.55
C VAL A 191 -6.55 -19.08 0.59
N PRO A 192 -6.93 -20.37 0.68
CA PRO A 192 -6.68 -21.14 1.90
C PRO A 192 -5.30 -21.80 1.95
N THR A 193 -4.61 -21.96 0.81
CA THR A 193 -3.33 -22.69 0.74
C THR A 193 -2.39 -22.10 -0.29
N GLY A 194 -1.09 -22.33 -0.11
CA GLY A 194 -0.07 -21.94 -1.09
C GLY A 194 -0.30 -22.52 -2.48
N ALA A 195 -0.78 -23.78 -2.57
CA ALA A 195 -1.13 -24.39 -3.85
C ALA A 195 -2.29 -23.67 -4.56
N ALA A 196 -3.29 -23.19 -3.80
CA ALA A 196 -4.38 -22.41 -4.35
C ALA A 196 -3.90 -21.01 -4.78
N LEU A 197 -3.00 -20.39 -4.01
CA LEU A 197 -2.39 -19.12 -4.40
C LEU A 197 -1.59 -19.28 -5.70
N ARG A 198 -0.71 -20.26 -5.82
CA ARG A 198 0.07 -20.50 -7.04
C ARG A 198 -0.84 -20.69 -8.27
N ARG A 199 -1.96 -21.41 -8.14
CA ARG A 199 -2.95 -21.56 -9.23
C ARG A 199 -3.56 -20.20 -9.60
N SER A 200 -3.98 -19.41 -8.60
CA SER A 200 -4.51 -18.07 -8.83
C SER A 200 -3.52 -17.17 -9.56
N LEU A 201 -2.24 -17.17 -9.14
CA LEU A 201 -1.17 -16.39 -9.79
C LEU A 201 -0.89 -16.85 -11.22
N ALA A 202 -0.91 -18.16 -11.49
CA ALA A 202 -0.80 -18.69 -12.85
C ALA A 202 -1.95 -18.24 -13.75
N ASP A 203 -3.17 -18.17 -13.21
CA ASP A 203 -4.33 -17.65 -13.92
C ASP A 203 -4.19 -16.15 -14.22
N VAL A 204 -3.63 -15.37 -13.29
CA VAL A 204 -3.35 -13.95 -13.51
C VAL A 204 -2.34 -13.76 -14.65
N ARG A 205 -1.24 -14.52 -14.68
CA ARG A 205 -0.25 -14.47 -15.78
C ARG A 205 -0.89 -14.76 -17.13
N ARG A 206 -1.81 -15.74 -17.19
CA ARG A 206 -2.46 -16.16 -18.44
C ARG A 206 -3.46 -15.12 -18.95
N ARG A 207 -4.30 -14.53 -18.09
CA ARG A 207 -5.37 -13.61 -18.49
C ARG A 207 -4.99 -12.12 -18.40
N GLY A 208 -3.89 -11.78 -17.70
CA GLY A 208 -3.39 -10.43 -17.52
C GLY A 208 -4.12 -9.58 -16.48
N TYR A 209 -4.97 -10.19 -15.64
CA TYR A 209 -5.65 -9.50 -14.54
C TYR A 209 -6.00 -10.49 -13.41
N ALA A 210 -6.15 -9.97 -12.20
CA ALA A 210 -6.64 -10.66 -11.03
C ALA A 210 -8.08 -10.23 -10.70
N VAL A 211 -8.82 -11.10 -10.03
CA VAL A 211 -10.11 -10.75 -9.42
C VAL A 211 -10.10 -11.15 -7.95
N ASN A 212 -10.76 -10.35 -7.14
CA ASN A 212 -11.02 -10.62 -5.73
C ASN A 212 -12.52 -10.53 -5.50
N ASN A 213 -13.08 -11.54 -4.85
CA ASN A 213 -14.45 -11.50 -4.39
C ASN A 213 -14.48 -11.91 -2.92
N ARG A 214 -14.54 -10.92 -2.03
CA ARG A 214 -14.67 -11.11 -0.57
C ARG A 214 -13.47 -11.77 0.10
N GLN A 215 -12.27 -11.81 -0.52
CA GLN A 215 -11.11 -12.51 0.06
C GLN A 215 -10.44 -11.72 1.18
N TRP A 216 -10.45 -10.40 1.10
CA TRP A 216 -9.88 -9.52 2.12
C TRP A 216 -10.94 -9.07 3.13
N HIS A 217 -12.10 -8.63 2.65
CA HIS A 217 -13.22 -8.18 3.46
C HIS A 217 -14.53 -8.71 2.84
N ALA A 218 -15.46 -9.18 3.69
CA ALA A 218 -16.70 -9.83 3.22
C ALA A 218 -17.59 -8.95 2.34
N GLU A 219 -17.49 -7.62 2.52
CA GLU A 219 -18.30 -6.66 1.78
C GLU A 219 -17.63 -6.09 0.54
N THR A 220 -16.37 -6.49 0.23
CA THR A 220 -15.61 -5.92 -0.88
C THR A 220 -15.35 -6.91 -2.00
N ALA A 221 -15.34 -6.39 -3.21
CA ALA A 221 -14.87 -7.10 -4.39
C ALA A 221 -14.07 -6.15 -5.29
N GLY A 222 -13.32 -6.69 -6.24
CA GLY A 222 -12.54 -5.90 -7.16
C GLY A 222 -11.79 -6.72 -8.19
N ALA A 223 -11.21 -6.02 -9.13
CA ALA A 223 -10.31 -6.57 -10.12
C ALA A 223 -9.07 -5.67 -10.24
N ALA A 224 -7.93 -6.24 -10.65
CA ALA A 224 -6.70 -5.48 -10.80
C ALA A 224 -5.84 -6.06 -11.93
N ALA A 225 -4.98 -5.22 -12.50
CA ALA A 225 -3.99 -5.64 -13.47
C ALA A 225 -2.61 -5.06 -13.14
N PRO A 226 -1.54 -5.83 -13.40
CA PRO A 226 -0.18 -5.36 -13.19
C PRO A 226 0.19 -4.32 -14.24
N ILE A 227 0.92 -3.31 -13.82
CA ILE A 227 1.61 -2.36 -14.68
C ILE A 227 3.00 -2.91 -14.88
N ILE A 228 3.25 -3.45 -16.08
CA ILE A 228 4.51 -4.09 -16.44
C ILE A 228 5.38 -3.07 -17.16
N ASP A 229 6.59 -2.87 -16.66
CA ASP A 229 7.56 -2.02 -17.32
C ASP A 229 8.24 -2.71 -18.51
N ARG A 230 9.17 -2.04 -19.17
CA ARG A 230 9.89 -2.59 -20.34
C ARG A 230 10.83 -3.74 -19.99
N SER A 231 11.23 -3.89 -18.74
CA SER A 231 12.03 -5.02 -18.26
C SER A 231 11.18 -6.31 -18.09
N GLY A 232 9.86 -6.17 -18.10
CA GLY A 232 8.92 -7.26 -17.84
C GLY A 232 8.53 -7.39 -16.36
N GLU A 233 8.94 -6.46 -15.51
CA GLU A 233 8.63 -6.45 -14.09
C GLU A 233 7.32 -5.70 -13.79
N ALA A 234 6.55 -6.18 -12.80
CA ALA A 234 5.37 -5.51 -12.32
C ALA A 234 5.76 -4.42 -11.30
N VAL A 235 5.88 -3.18 -11.76
CA VAL A 235 6.27 -2.02 -10.93
C VAL A 235 5.13 -1.52 -10.03
N ALA A 236 3.89 -1.76 -10.43
CA ALA A 236 2.67 -1.41 -9.70
C ALA A 236 1.48 -2.23 -10.20
N ALA A 237 0.31 -2.06 -9.57
CA ALA A 237 -0.95 -2.57 -10.09
C ALA A 237 -2.05 -1.50 -10.02
N LEU A 238 -2.87 -1.43 -11.07
CA LEU A 238 -4.12 -0.68 -11.08
C LEU A 238 -5.25 -1.58 -10.62
N GLY A 239 -5.94 -1.17 -9.56
CA GLY A 239 -7.12 -1.85 -9.01
C GLY A 239 -8.40 -1.06 -9.24
N ILE A 240 -9.51 -1.77 -9.37
CA ILE A 240 -10.89 -1.24 -9.38
C ILE A 240 -11.63 -1.99 -8.30
N SER A 241 -12.17 -1.27 -7.31
CA SER A 241 -12.80 -1.87 -6.13
C SER A 241 -14.11 -1.20 -5.76
N GLY A 242 -15.00 -1.99 -5.18
CA GLY A 242 -16.29 -1.51 -4.71
C GLY A 242 -17.02 -2.54 -3.85
N PRO A 243 -18.26 -2.25 -3.42
CA PRO A 243 -19.08 -3.17 -2.65
C PRO A 243 -19.35 -4.47 -3.41
N ALA A 244 -19.15 -5.62 -2.73
CA ALA A 244 -19.39 -6.94 -3.32
C ALA A 244 -20.85 -7.15 -3.74
N SER A 245 -21.79 -6.48 -3.08
CA SER A 245 -23.21 -6.47 -3.46
C SER A 245 -23.46 -5.88 -4.85
N ARG A 246 -22.62 -4.90 -5.26
CA ARG A 246 -22.76 -4.23 -6.57
C ARG A 246 -21.90 -4.89 -7.65
N ILE A 247 -20.66 -5.27 -7.34
CA ILE A 247 -19.71 -5.73 -8.36
C ILE A 247 -19.25 -7.19 -8.19
N GLY A 248 -19.68 -7.91 -7.16
CA GLY A 248 -19.19 -9.28 -6.85
C GLY A 248 -19.63 -10.38 -7.83
N ARG A 249 -20.45 -10.09 -8.84
CA ARG A 249 -20.80 -11.05 -9.88
C ARG A 249 -19.61 -11.31 -10.81
N ARG A 250 -19.44 -12.58 -11.19
CA ARG A 250 -18.29 -13.01 -11.99
C ARG A 250 -18.10 -12.22 -13.28
N GLU A 251 -19.20 -12.01 -14.01
CA GLU A 251 -19.19 -11.31 -15.30
C GLU A 251 -18.75 -9.85 -15.14
N ILE A 252 -19.17 -9.21 -14.03
CA ILE A 252 -18.79 -7.82 -13.69
C ILE A 252 -17.30 -7.78 -13.37
N LEU A 253 -16.81 -8.66 -12.51
CA LEU A 253 -15.39 -8.73 -12.14
C LEU A 253 -14.50 -9.01 -13.36
N ASP A 254 -14.89 -9.90 -14.26
CA ASP A 254 -14.14 -10.17 -15.47
C ASP A 254 -14.15 -8.97 -16.45
N ARG A 255 -15.25 -8.21 -16.51
CA ARG A 255 -15.33 -6.94 -17.24
C ARG A 255 -14.38 -5.90 -16.65
N LEU A 256 -14.43 -5.69 -15.32
CA LEU A 256 -13.54 -4.75 -14.62
C LEU A 256 -12.07 -5.17 -14.78
N GLY A 257 -11.77 -6.47 -14.76
CA GLY A 257 -10.43 -6.99 -15.01
C GLY A 257 -9.90 -6.64 -16.40
N ARG A 258 -10.73 -6.72 -17.44
CA ARG A 258 -10.33 -6.30 -18.80
C ARG A 258 -10.10 -4.79 -18.89
N ILE A 259 -10.92 -3.97 -18.21
CA ILE A 259 -10.73 -2.52 -18.13
C ILE A 259 -9.42 -2.22 -17.40
N ALA A 260 -9.19 -2.85 -16.25
CA ALA A 260 -7.95 -2.68 -15.49
C ALA A 260 -6.72 -3.04 -16.32
N ARG A 261 -6.77 -4.15 -17.09
CA ARG A 261 -5.67 -4.57 -17.96
C ARG A 261 -5.37 -3.55 -19.06
N ALA A 262 -6.38 -3.03 -19.73
CA ALA A 262 -6.21 -2.00 -20.76
C ALA A 262 -5.63 -0.71 -20.16
N ALA A 263 -6.13 -0.29 -19.01
CA ALA A 263 -5.65 0.89 -18.29
C ALA A 263 -4.21 0.72 -17.77
N ALA A 264 -3.85 -0.45 -17.26
CA ALA A 264 -2.49 -0.75 -16.82
C ALA A 264 -1.49 -0.70 -17.97
N ALA A 265 -1.86 -1.23 -19.15
CA ALA A 265 -1.03 -1.13 -20.36
C ALA A 265 -0.86 0.33 -20.84
N GLU A 266 -1.91 1.14 -20.73
CA GLU A 266 -1.83 2.57 -21.04
C GLU A 266 -0.87 3.33 -20.11
N ILE A 267 -0.92 3.03 -18.79
CA ILE A 267 0.02 3.60 -17.81
C ILE A 267 1.45 3.16 -18.14
N ALA A 268 1.66 1.87 -18.38
CA ALA A 268 2.98 1.32 -18.72
C ALA A 268 3.60 2.03 -19.93
N ALA A 269 2.81 2.32 -20.95
CA ALA A 269 3.26 3.05 -22.15
C ALA A 269 3.65 4.52 -21.89
N ARG A 270 3.21 5.10 -20.76
CA ARG A 270 3.54 6.47 -20.35
C ARG A 270 4.75 6.55 -19.42
N LEU A 271 5.24 5.40 -18.93
CA LEU A 271 6.39 5.38 -18.03
C LEU A 271 7.66 5.69 -18.82
N PRO A 272 8.56 6.53 -18.25
CA PRO A 272 9.84 6.84 -18.88
C PRO A 272 10.77 5.61 -18.87
N ASP A 273 11.69 5.54 -19.84
CA ASP A 273 12.68 4.48 -19.99
C ASP A 273 13.60 4.32 -18.76
N SER A 274 13.72 5.38 -17.96
CA SER A 274 14.57 5.43 -16.75
C SER A 274 13.97 4.72 -15.51
N MET A 275 12.81 4.07 -15.63
CA MET A 275 12.27 3.23 -14.54
C MET A 275 12.90 1.84 -14.48
N GLU A 276 13.90 1.55 -15.34
CA GLU A 276 14.65 0.30 -15.31
C GLU A 276 15.27 0.06 -13.92
N SER A 277 14.90 -1.04 -13.37
CA SER A 277 15.44 -1.83 -12.24
C SER A 277 16.38 -1.14 -11.27
N ALA A 278 15.92 -0.83 -10.09
CA ALA A 278 16.75 -0.60 -8.90
C ALA A 278 16.89 -1.92 -8.09
N HIS A 279 17.22 -3.03 -8.78
CA HIS A 279 17.65 -4.26 -8.15
C HIS A 279 19.09 -4.54 -8.61
N GLY A 280 20.05 -3.95 -7.86
CA GLY A 280 21.45 -4.22 -7.86
C GLY A 280 21.94 -4.25 -6.43
#